data_42c8c7bd35b95029a6992e433e2b2fed
#
_entry.id   42c8c7bd35b95029a6992e433e2b2fed
#
_cell.length_a   1.000
_cell.length_b   1.000
_cell.length_c   1.000
_cell.angle_alpha   90.00
_cell.angle_beta   90.00
_cell.angle_gamma   90.00
#
_symmetry.space_group_name_H-M   'P 1'
#
loop_
_entity.id
_entity.type
_entity.pdbx_description
1 polymer ?
#
loop_
_entity_poly.entity_id
_entity_poly.type
_entity_poly.pdbx_seq_one_letter_code
_entity_poly.pdbx_strand_id
1 'polypeptide(L)'
;MRKFSSVLLLTLFFSLTGVSLHAQNNIIDEVVWVVGDEAILKSQVEEQYRSMQYDGQKIDGDPYCVIPEQIAIQKLFMHQAKLDSITVSDAQVFQEVERKLNYFIANIGSKEKVEEYFNKPMSELREEMAEMVREQGIVQEMQRQLVKDIKITPSEVRRFFSGLPS
;
A
#
# COMPACT_ATOMS: atom_id res chain seq x y z
N MET A 1 68.46 8.21 14.42
CA MET A 1 67.84 7.27 13.45
C MET A 1 66.61 6.54 13.97
N ARG A 2 66.47 6.23 15.27
CA ARG A 2 65.29 5.53 15.84
C ARG A 2 63.99 6.34 15.85
N LYS A 3 64.00 7.67 15.88
CA LYS A 3 62.83 8.54 15.90
C LYS A 3 62.19 8.72 14.54
N PHE A 4 62.93 8.65 13.44
CA PHE A 4 62.43 8.72 12.08
C PHE A 4 61.66 7.46 11.67
N SER A 5 62.08 6.30 12.17
CA SER A 5 61.43 5.01 11.91
C SER A 5 60.02 4.93 12.55
N SER A 6 59.85 5.52 13.76
CA SER A 6 58.56 5.55 14.46
C SER A 6 57.53 6.44 13.76
N VAL A 7 57.96 7.57 13.21
CA VAL A 7 57.03 8.48 12.48
C VAL A 7 56.61 7.85 11.15
N LEU A 8 57.52 7.17 10.45
CA LEU A 8 57.20 6.47 9.21
C LEU A 8 56.23 5.31 9.43
N LEU A 9 56.33 4.59 10.56
CA LEU A 9 55.44 3.49 10.93
C LEU A 9 54.04 4.02 11.31
N LEU A 10 53.94 5.20 11.95
CA LEU A 10 52.67 5.82 12.32
C LEU A 10 51.90 6.34 11.12
N THR A 11 52.59 6.89 10.11
CA THR A 11 51.96 7.35 8.87
C THR A 11 51.50 6.20 7.99
N LEU A 12 52.20 5.07 8.01
CA LEU A 12 51.77 3.87 7.28
C LEU A 12 50.53 3.22 7.90
N PHE A 13 50.37 3.30 9.23
CA PHE A 13 49.19 2.75 9.94
C PHE A 13 47.95 3.59 9.72
N PHE A 14 48.08 4.90 9.50
CA PHE A 14 46.95 5.80 9.25
C PHE A 14 46.38 5.70 7.82
N SER A 15 47.18 5.22 6.86
CA SER A 15 46.77 5.04 5.46
C SER A 15 46.00 3.72 5.21
N LEU A 16 45.94 2.79 6.17
CA LEU A 16 45.21 1.52 6.04
C LEU A 16 43.81 1.55 6.58
N THR A 17 43.36 2.63 7.24
CA THR A 17 41.96 2.81 7.57
C THR A 17 41.20 3.38 6.36
N GLY A 18 41.15 2.59 5.29
CA GLY A 18 40.18 2.83 4.19
C GLY A 18 38.79 2.83 4.77
N VAL A 19 38.23 4.02 5.02
CA VAL A 19 36.82 4.18 5.32
C VAL A 19 36.06 3.69 4.07
N SER A 20 35.55 2.46 4.12
CA SER A 20 34.59 1.99 3.14
C SER A 20 33.35 2.87 3.27
N LEU A 21 33.30 3.94 2.50
CA LEU A 21 32.05 4.66 2.24
C LEU A 21 31.12 3.66 1.56
N HIS A 22 30.31 2.99 2.36
CA HIS A 22 29.13 2.34 1.83
C HIS A 22 28.26 3.47 1.30
N ALA A 23 28.30 3.69 0.00
CA ALA A 23 27.23 4.41 -0.68
C ALA A 23 25.95 3.67 -0.31
N GLN A 24 25.16 4.24 0.60
CA GLN A 24 23.79 3.79 0.77
C GLN A 24 23.17 3.88 -0.61
N ASN A 25 22.74 2.75 -1.14
CA ASN A 25 21.85 2.74 -2.30
C ASN A 25 20.60 3.51 -1.87
N ASN A 26 20.61 4.83 -2.03
CA ASN A 26 19.39 5.63 -2.09
C ASN A 26 18.72 5.19 -3.37
N ILE A 27 17.99 4.08 -3.31
CA ILE A 27 17.08 3.69 -4.37
C ILE A 27 16.00 4.75 -4.33
N ILE A 28 16.14 5.76 -5.21
CA ILE A 28 15.06 6.67 -5.54
C ILE A 28 14.03 5.77 -6.19
N ASP A 29 12.85 5.67 -5.57
CA ASP A 29 11.78 4.84 -6.08
C ASP A 29 11.38 5.29 -7.49
N GLU A 30 11.14 4.33 -8.37
CA GLU A 30 10.83 4.59 -9.77
C GLU A 30 9.37 4.99 -9.91
N VAL A 31 9.10 6.13 -10.57
CA VAL A 31 7.75 6.54 -10.93
C VAL A 31 7.31 5.75 -12.16
N VAL A 32 6.30 4.89 -12.01
CA VAL A 32 5.76 4.07 -13.11
C VAL A 32 4.60 4.77 -13.83
N TRP A 33 3.74 5.48 -13.09
CA TRP A 33 2.62 6.26 -13.63
C TRP A 33 2.43 7.57 -12.86
N VAL A 34 1.70 8.51 -13.47
CA VAL A 34 1.27 9.76 -12.83
C VAL A 34 -0.22 9.94 -13.08
N VAL A 35 -0.97 10.20 -12.02
CA VAL A 35 -2.42 10.44 -12.05
C VAL A 35 -2.70 11.80 -11.45
N GLY A 36 -2.98 12.79 -12.29
CA GLY A 36 -3.05 14.18 -11.85
C GLY A 36 -1.68 14.67 -11.36
N ASP A 37 -1.60 15.02 -10.09
CA ASP A 37 -0.39 15.44 -9.37
C ASP A 37 0.20 14.33 -8.47
N GLU A 38 -0.40 13.14 -8.47
CA GLU A 38 0.06 12.01 -7.69
C GLU A 38 0.85 10.99 -8.52
N ALA A 39 2.05 10.63 -8.06
CA ALA A 39 2.85 9.57 -8.67
C ALA A 39 2.43 8.19 -8.14
N ILE A 40 2.51 7.19 -9.01
CA ILE A 40 2.46 5.78 -8.65
C ILE A 40 3.88 5.24 -8.72
N LEU A 41 4.37 4.74 -7.60
CA LEU A 41 5.73 4.26 -7.45
C LEU A 41 5.82 2.76 -7.71
N LYS A 42 6.96 2.33 -8.20
CA LYS A 42 7.25 0.91 -8.43
C LYS A 42 7.15 0.07 -7.16
N SER A 43 7.63 0.62 -6.03
CA SER A 43 7.51 -0.04 -4.73
C SER A 43 6.05 -0.34 -4.36
N GLN A 44 5.13 0.59 -4.64
CA GLN A 44 3.69 0.39 -4.40
C GLN A 44 3.13 -0.75 -5.25
N VAL A 45 3.54 -0.82 -6.52
CA VAL A 45 3.13 -1.91 -7.43
C VAL A 45 3.65 -3.26 -6.95
N GLU A 46 4.91 -3.32 -6.54
CA GLU A 46 5.53 -4.55 -6.04
C GLU A 46 4.92 -5.01 -4.70
N GLU A 47 4.60 -4.08 -3.82
CA GLU A 47 3.93 -4.38 -2.55
C GLU A 47 2.53 -4.94 -2.78
N GLN A 48 1.74 -4.29 -3.64
CA GLN A 48 0.41 -4.76 -4.03
C GLN A 48 0.48 -6.15 -4.68
N TYR A 49 1.45 -6.37 -5.57
CA TYR A 49 1.65 -7.67 -6.22
C TYR A 49 1.96 -8.77 -5.20
N ARG A 50 2.85 -8.50 -4.24
CA ARG A 50 3.18 -9.45 -3.17
C ARG A 50 1.96 -9.78 -2.29
N SER A 51 1.17 -8.76 -1.94
CA SER A 51 -0.07 -8.96 -1.18
C SER A 51 -1.05 -9.86 -1.93
N MET A 52 -1.27 -9.59 -3.22
CA MET A 52 -2.18 -10.41 -4.06
C MET A 52 -1.69 -11.86 -4.19
N GLN A 53 -0.37 -12.07 -4.31
CA GLN A 53 0.21 -13.42 -4.35
C GLN A 53 0.01 -14.14 -3.02
N TYR A 54 0.20 -13.45 -1.89
CA TYR A 54 -0.01 -14.01 -0.56
C TYR A 54 -1.46 -14.43 -0.34
N ASP A 55 -2.41 -13.65 -0.83
CA ASP A 55 -3.85 -13.94 -0.76
C ASP A 55 -4.30 -14.99 -1.80
N GLY A 56 -3.39 -15.51 -2.62
CA GLY A 56 -3.70 -16.49 -3.67
C GLY A 56 -4.54 -15.93 -4.81
N GLN A 57 -4.60 -14.60 -4.96
CA GLN A 57 -5.34 -13.95 -6.04
C GLN A 57 -4.60 -14.13 -7.38
N LYS A 58 -5.36 -14.51 -8.41
CA LYS A 58 -4.83 -14.59 -9.78
C LYS A 58 -5.01 -13.23 -10.46
N ILE A 59 -3.92 -12.77 -11.09
CA ILE A 59 -3.94 -11.56 -11.92
C ILE A 59 -4.05 -12.01 -13.38
N ASP A 60 -5.05 -11.49 -14.06
CA ASP A 60 -5.28 -11.77 -15.48
C ASP A 60 -4.51 -10.74 -16.30
N GLY A 61 -3.35 -11.11 -16.83
CA GLY A 61 -2.45 -10.23 -17.56
C GLY A 61 -1.11 -9.98 -16.87
N ASP A 62 -0.37 -8.98 -17.37
CA ASP A 62 0.89 -8.55 -16.78
C ASP A 62 0.63 -7.75 -15.49
N PRO A 63 1.12 -8.20 -14.32
CA PRO A 63 0.95 -7.49 -13.06
C PRO A 63 1.43 -6.03 -13.10
N TYR A 64 2.49 -5.76 -13.84
CA TYR A 64 3.06 -4.41 -13.96
C TYR A 64 2.27 -3.46 -14.88
N CYS A 65 1.26 -3.99 -15.58
CA CYS A 65 0.27 -3.19 -16.29
C CYS A 65 -1.04 -3.09 -15.49
N VAL A 66 -1.52 -4.22 -14.96
CA VAL A 66 -2.83 -4.31 -14.29
C VAL A 66 -2.83 -3.59 -12.95
N ILE A 67 -1.78 -3.77 -12.13
CA ILE A 67 -1.73 -3.17 -10.79
C ILE A 67 -1.63 -1.64 -10.83
N PRO A 68 -0.75 -1.02 -11.65
CA PRO A 68 -0.72 0.44 -11.79
C PRO A 68 -2.07 1.02 -12.23
N GLU A 69 -2.78 0.35 -13.13
CA GLU A 69 -4.13 0.76 -13.55
C GLU A 69 -5.13 0.72 -12.39
N GLN A 70 -5.11 -0.34 -11.57
CA GLN A 70 -5.97 -0.43 -10.39
C GLN A 70 -5.67 0.68 -9.37
N ILE A 71 -4.39 0.95 -9.11
CA ILE A 71 -3.96 2.04 -8.22
C ILE A 71 -4.41 3.40 -8.80
N ALA A 72 -4.27 3.60 -10.12
CA ALA A 72 -4.71 4.82 -10.79
C ALA A 72 -6.21 5.05 -10.64
N ILE A 73 -7.01 4.02 -10.85
CA ILE A 73 -8.48 4.07 -10.66
C ILE A 73 -8.82 4.44 -9.21
N GLN A 74 -8.15 3.83 -8.24
CA GLN A 74 -8.36 4.17 -6.82
C GLN A 74 -8.04 5.63 -6.52
N LYS A 75 -6.91 6.15 -7.04
CA LYS A 75 -6.52 7.56 -6.89
C LYS A 75 -7.55 8.50 -7.54
N LEU A 76 -8.08 8.16 -8.71
CA LEU A 76 -9.13 8.94 -9.36
C LEU A 76 -10.42 8.98 -8.52
N PHE A 77 -10.84 7.86 -7.94
CA PHE A 77 -11.98 7.84 -7.02
C PHE A 77 -11.74 8.70 -5.78
N MET A 78 -10.54 8.62 -5.19
CA MET A 78 -10.17 9.46 -4.05
C MET A 78 -10.16 10.95 -4.40
N HIS A 79 -9.65 11.31 -5.58
CA HIS A 79 -9.66 12.68 -6.06
C HIS A 79 -11.09 13.19 -6.26
N GLN A 80 -11.95 12.43 -6.95
CA GLN A 80 -13.35 12.79 -7.15
C GLN A 80 -14.11 12.88 -5.84
N ALA A 81 -13.87 11.96 -4.91
CA ALA A 81 -14.50 11.99 -3.59
C ALA A 81 -14.18 13.28 -2.81
N LYS A 82 -12.94 13.78 -2.93
CA LYS A 82 -12.57 15.10 -2.35
C LYS A 82 -13.38 16.24 -2.97
N LEU A 83 -13.58 16.24 -4.29
CA LEU A 83 -14.38 17.27 -4.99
C LEU A 83 -15.85 17.20 -4.57
N ASP A 84 -16.39 16.01 -4.42
CA ASP A 84 -17.79 15.77 -4.05
C ASP A 84 -18.02 15.81 -2.53
N SER A 85 -16.97 16.12 -1.73
CA SER A 85 -17.02 16.15 -0.26
C SER A 85 -17.54 14.85 0.36
N ILE A 86 -17.20 13.71 -0.24
CA ILE A 86 -17.57 12.39 0.27
C ILE A 86 -16.68 12.05 1.47
N THR A 87 -17.31 11.69 2.57
CA THR A 87 -16.63 11.30 3.81
C THR A 87 -17.20 10.01 4.38
N VAL A 88 -16.42 9.35 5.22
CA VAL A 88 -16.84 8.17 6.00
C VAL A 88 -16.88 8.57 7.47
N SER A 89 -17.84 8.06 8.21
CA SER A 89 -17.98 8.40 9.62
C SER A 89 -16.86 7.74 10.45
N ASP A 90 -16.27 8.50 11.39
CA ASP A 90 -15.23 7.98 12.28
C ASP A 90 -15.71 6.79 13.11
N ALA A 91 -16.99 6.74 13.45
CA ALA A 91 -17.58 5.62 14.17
C ALA A 91 -17.55 4.32 13.33
N GLN A 92 -17.82 4.41 12.04
CA GLN A 92 -17.73 3.25 11.12
C GLN A 92 -16.29 2.81 10.95
N VAL A 93 -15.36 3.74 10.77
CA VAL A 93 -13.92 3.45 10.69
C VAL A 93 -13.46 2.74 11.95
N PHE A 94 -13.78 3.28 13.12
CA PHE A 94 -13.41 2.68 14.40
C PHE A 94 -13.95 1.24 14.56
N GLN A 95 -15.23 1.01 14.26
CA GLN A 95 -15.83 -0.32 14.37
C GLN A 95 -15.14 -1.33 13.44
N GLU A 96 -14.83 -0.92 12.23
CA GLU A 96 -14.17 -1.79 11.25
C GLU A 96 -12.72 -2.11 11.66
N VAL A 97 -11.98 -1.13 12.17
CA VAL A 97 -10.63 -1.32 12.72
C VAL A 97 -10.65 -2.29 13.90
N GLU A 98 -11.54 -2.09 14.87
CA GLU A 98 -11.65 -2.99 16.02
C GLU A 98 -12.03 -4.41 15.59
N ARG A 99 -12.89 -4.57 14.59
CA ARG A 99 -13.24 -5.87 14.03
C ARG A 99 -12.02 -6.57 13.42
N LYS A 100 -11.20 -5.85 12.62
CA LYS A 100 -9.98 -6.38 12.01
C LYS A 100 -8.93 -6.74 13.07
N LEU A 101 -8.69 -5.88 14.05
CA LEU A 101 -7.74 -6.14 15.12
C LEU A 101 -8.16 -7.34 15.98
N ASN A 102 -9.44 -7.46 16.31
CA ASN A 102 -9.96 -8.62 17.04
C ASN A 102 -9.82 -9.92 16.23
N TYR A 103 -9.98 -9.86 14.91
CA TYR A 103 -9.72 -10.99 14.02
C TYR A 103 -8.25 -11.43 14.08
N PHE A 104 -7.30 -10.49 14.02
CA PHE A 104 -5.88 -10.81 14.17
C PHE A 104 -5.56 -11.40 15.55
N ILE A 105 -6.09 -10.80 16.61
CA ILE A 105 -5.89 -11.30 17.98
C ILE A 105 -6.41 -12.74 18.11
N ALA A 106 -7.58 -13.04 17.55
CA ALA A 106 -8.17 -14.37 17.58
C ALA A 106 -7.35 -15.42 16.82
N ASN A 107 -6.73 -15.04 15.69
CA ASN A 107 -5.95 -15.96 14.87
C ASN A 107 -4.49 -16.09 15.34
N ILE A 108 -3.88 -15.03 15.82
CA ILE A 108 -2.47 -15.01 16.27
C ILE A 108 -2.36 -15.41 17.75
N GLY A 109 -3.40 -15.13 18.55
CA GLY A 109 -3.59 -15.62 19.91
C GLY A 109 -3.57 -14.56 21.01
N SER A 110 -2.85 -13.44 20.88
CA SER A 110 -2.88 -12.34 21.85
C SER A 110 -2.46 -11.01 21.22
N LYS A 111 -2.72 -9.91 21.94
CA LYS A 111 -2.28 -8.55 21.51
C LYS A 111 -0.76 -8.46 21.37
N GLU A 112 -0.03 -8.99 22.34
CA GLU A 112 1.43 -8.98 22.38
C GLU A 112 2.02 -9.74 21.18
N LYS A 113 1.43 -10.87 20.80
CA LYS A 113 1.84 -11.62 19.62
C LYS A 113 1.50 -10.90 18.32
N VAL A 114 0.41 -10.14 18.27
CA VAL A 114 0.09 -9.27 17.12
C VAL A 114 1.13 -8.16 16.99
N GLU A 115 1.48 -7.49 18.10
CA GLU A 115 2.53 -6.46 18.11
C GLU A 115 3.89 -7.02 17.68
N GLU A 116 4.25 -8.22 18.15
CA GLU A 116 5.47 -8.93 17.75
C GLU A 116 5.44 -9.29 16.26
N TYR A 117 4.33 -9.81 15.75
CA TYR A 117 4.17 -10.22 14.35
C TYR A 117 4.31 -9.05 13.39
N PHE A 118 3.67 -7.91 13.70
CA PHE A 118 3.74 -6.71 12.88
C PHE A 118 4.94 -5.81 13.22
N ASN A 119 5.67 -6.12 14.30
CA ASN A 119 6.77 -5.30 14.84
C ASN A 119 6.35 -3.85 15.11
N LYS A 120 5.12 -3.67 15.62
CA LYS A 120 4.49 -2.36 15.88
C LYS A 120 3.56 -2.45 17.09
N PRO A 121 3.47 -1.38 17.89
CA PRO A 121 2.51 -1.29 18.98
C PRO A 121 1.06 -1.23 18.45
N MET A 122 0.10 -1.75 19.23
CA MET A 122 -1.33 -1.76 18.84
C MET A 122 -1.90 -0.38 18.53
N SER A 123 -1.36 0.69 19.14
CA SER A 123 -1.76 2.07 18.85
C SER A 123 -1.41 2.46 17.42
N GLU A 124 -0.20 2.18 16.98
CA GLU A 124 0.28 2.46 15.62
C GLU A 124 -0.47 1.61 14.59
N LEU A 125 -0.64 0.32 14.86
CA LEU A 125 -1.45 -0.56 14.01
C LEU A 125 -2.88 -0.05 13.84
N ARG A 126 -3.47 0.48 14.92
CA ARG A 126 -4.83 1.05 14.87
C ARG A 126 -4.88 2.29 13.99
N GLU A 127 -3.90 3.17 14.08
CA GLU A 127 -3.84 4.40 13.27
C GLU A 127 -3.66 4.07 11.78
N GLU A 128 -2.71 3.20 11.44
CA GLU A 128 -2.50 2.76 10.06
C GLU A 128 -3.74 2.08 9.46
N MET A 129 -4.37 1.20 10.24
CA MET A 129 -5.61 0.55 9.82
C MET A 129 -6.75 1.54 9.65
N ALA A 130 -6.81 2.59 10.49
CA ALA A 130 -7.86 3.60 10.39
C ALA A 130 -7.73 4.40 9.09
N GLU A 131 -6.52 4.78 8.70
CA GLU A 131 -6.28 5.42 7.40
C GLU A 131 -6.70 4.52 6.24
N MET A 132 -6.24 3.27 6.23
CA MET A 132 -6.58 2.29 5.19
C MET A 132 -8.11 2.06 5.09
N VAL A 133 -8.78 1.88 6.21
CA VAL A 133 -10.23 1.66 6.27
C VAL A 133 -10.98 2.91 5.79
N ARG A 134 -10.51 4.10 6.16
CA ARG A 134 -11.10 5.37 5.72
C ARG A 134 -10.99 5.52 4.19
N GLU A 135 -9.82 5.32 3.63
CA GLU A 135 -9.60 5.38 2.18
C GLU A 135 -10.49 4.38 1.43
N GLN A 136 -10.50 3.12 1.85
CA GLN A 136 -11.34 2.09 1.27
C GLN A 136 -12.84 2.46 1.35
N GLY A 137 -13.26 2.99 2.48
CA GLY A 137 -14.64 3.43 2.69
C GLY A 137 -15.04 4.59 1.78
N ILE A 138 -14.15 5.57 1.59
CA ILE A 138 -14.37 6.71 0.68
C ILE A 138 -14.50 6.22 -0.77
N VAL A 139 -13.60 5.34 -1.22
CA VAL A 139 -13.67 4.77 -2.58
C VAL A 139 -14.97 4.01 -2.80
N GLN A 140 -15.38 3.18 -1.84
CA GLN A 140 -16.64 2.44 -1.91
C GLN A 140 -17.86 3.36 -1.94
N GLU A 141 -17.85 4.43 -1.13
CA GLU A 141 -18.94 5.41 -1.14
C GLU A 141 -18.98 6.16 -2.47
N MET A 142 -17.84 6.56 -3.01
CA MET A 142 -17.75 7.19 -4.33
C MET A 142 -18.33 6.28 -5.43
N GLN A 143 -17.93 5.00 -5.45
CA GLN A 143 -18.48 4.03 -6.40
C GLN A 143 -19.99 3.89 -6.25
N ARG A 144 -20.51 3.87 -5.03
CA ARG A 144 -21.94 3.80 -4.75
C ARG A 144 -22.68 5.03 -5.26
N GLN A 145 -22.10 6.22 -5.08
CA GLN A 145 -22.65 7.48 -5.57
C GLN A 145 -22.75 7.50 -7.11
N LEU A 146 -21.76 6.98 -7.81
CA LEU A 146 -21.75 6.92 -9.27
C LEU A 146 -22.88 6.05 -9.84
N VAL A 147 -23.25 4.99 -9.13
CA VAL A 147 -24.25 4.03 -9.64
C VAL A 147 -25.65 4.21 -9.03
N LYS A 148 -25.82 5.11 -8.05
CA LYS A 148 -27.07 5.26 -7.29
C LYS A 148 -28.32 5.55 -8.16
N ASP A 149 -28.11 6.26 -9.27
CA ASP A 149 -29.19 6.66 -10.17
C ASP A 149 -29.37 5.69 -11.35
N ILE A 150 -28.53 4.65 -11.44
CA ILE A 150 -28.64 3.63 -12.49
C ILE A 150 -29.83 2.73 -12.17
N LYS A 151 -30.85 2.78 -13.03
CA LYS A 151 -32.03 1.92 -12.93
C LYS A 151 -31.98 0.87 -14.03
N ILE A 152 -31.93 -0.39 -13.64
CA ILE A 152 -31.91 -1.51 -14.57
C ILE A 152 -33.34 -2.12 -14.63
N THR A 153 -33.88 -2.24 -15.82
CA THR A 153 -35.19 -2.86 -16.02
C THR A 153 -35.06 -4.39 -16.23
N PRO A 154 -36.13 -5.17 -15.90
CA PRO A 154 -36.12 -6.61 -16.16
C PRO A 154 -35.89 -6.99 -17.63
N SER A 155 -36.27 -6.10 -18.56
CA SER A 155 -36.05 -6.31 -20.00
C SER A 155 -34.57 -6.15 -20.38
N GLU A 156 -33.86 -5.21 -19.78
CA GLU A 156 -32.39 -5.04 -19.98
C GLU A 156 -31.62 -6.22 -19.43
N VAL A 157 -32.01 -6.70 -18.24
CA VAL A 157 -31.39 -7.91 -17.65
C VAL A 157 -31.57 -9.10 -18.59
N ARG A 158 -32.81 -9.35 -19.10
CA ARG A 158 -33.05 -10.44 -20.05
C ARG A 158 -32.25 -10.31 -21.34
N ARG A 159 -32.12 -9.09 -21.88
CA ARG A 159 -31.35 -8.83 -23.09
C ARG A 159 -29.86 -9.11 -22.86
N PHE A 160 -29.33 -8.72 -21.71
CA PHE A 160 -27.96 -9.01 -21.34
C PHE A 160 -27.70 -10.52 -21.28
N PHE A 161 -28.51 -11.27 -20.56
CA PHE A 161 -28.35 -12.73 -20.46
C PHE A 161 -28.54 -13.46 -21.80
N SER A 162 -29.42 -12.98 -22.69
CA SER A 162 -29.58 -13.59 -24.01
C SER A 162 -28.41 -13.34 -24.97
N GLY A 163 -27.55 -12.37 -24.66
CA GLY A 163 -26.37 -12.06 -25.45
C GLY A 163 -25.07 -12.72 -24.94
N LEU A 164 -25.13 -13.44 -23.81
CA LEU A 164 -23.96 -14.15 -23.31
C LEU A 164 -23.71 -15.40 -24.17
N PRO A 165 -22.42 -15.68 -24.52
CA PRO A 165 -22.07 -16.92 -25.21
C PRO A 165 -22.40 -18.12 -24.31
N SER A 166 -23.01 -19.16 -24.92
CA SER A 166 -23.36 -20.43 -24.27
C SER A 166 -22.13 -21.30 -24.02
#